data_66860bd4f3b352289f837b9d3f81a1c1
#
_entry.id   66860bd4f3b352289f837b9d3f81a1c1
#
_cell.length_a   1.000
_cell.length_b   1.000
_cell.length_c   1.000
_cell.angle_alpha   90.00
_cell.angle_beta   90.00
_cell.angle_gamma   90.00
#
_symmetry.space_group_name_H-M   'P 1'
#
loop_
_entity.id
_entity.type
_entity.pdbx_description
1 polymer ?
#
loop_
_entity_poly.entity_id
_entity_poly.type
_entity_poly.pdbx_seq_one_letter_code
_entity_poly.pdbx_strand_id
1 'polypeptide(L)'
;MTNVTIIGAQWGDEGKGKVVDWLASRADIVVRFQGGHNAGHTLVVGNQTYKLSLLPSGLVRGKLGVIGNGVVVDPFALLAEIGRVTAQGLPVTPATLRIADNAPLILPLHVALDSARETARGSRKIGTTGRGIGPAYEDKVARRAIRVCDLAEPETLSAKLDELLLHHNTLLAGLGAPTFDKAQLLNSLLELAPKILPYAEPVWERLAEARLKGERILFEGAQAVMLDVDHGTYPFVTSSNTVAGTAASGSGMGPDAVGRVLGIAKAYCTRVGAGPFPTELHDETGTLLGERGHEFGTVTGRKRRCGWFDAALVRQAVKVGGVNGLALTKLDVLDGFKTLKIGTGYMIDGKAHKHLPAGMAAQAAATPIYEELEGWESSTRGARSWAELPAAAIKYVKRIEELVEAPVTLLSTSPERDDTILVQDPFAS
;
A
#
# COMPACT_ATOMS: atom_id res chain seq x y z
N MET A 1 -16.29 19.83 3.31
CA MET A 1 -14.87 19.55 3.60
C MET A 1 -14.39 18.47 2.66
N THR A 2 -13.14 18.49 2.24
CA THR A 2 -12.62 17.58 1.23
C THR A 2 -12.02 16.35 1.90
N ASN A 3 -12.43 15.14 1.49
CA ASN A 3 -11.74 13.91 1.86
C ASN A 3 -10.38 13.83 1.15
N VAL A 4 -9.48 13.02 1.68
CA VAL A 4 -8.17 12.77 1.07
C VAL A 4 -7.95 11.27 0.89
N THR A 5 -7.51 10.89 -0.30
CA THR A 5 -7.10 9.51 -0.61
C THR A 5 -5.59 9.47 -0.86
N ILE A 6 -4.88 8.62 -0.12
CA ILE A 6 -3.43 8.42 -0.26
C ILE A 6 -3.16 7.12 -1.00
N ILE A 7 -2.37 7.18 -2.07
CA ILE A 7 -1.88 6.01 -2.80
C ILE A 7 -0.37 6.10 -3.02
N GLY A 8 0.30 4.96 -3.15
CA GLY A 8 1.69 4.92 -3.60
C GLY A 8 1.76 5.10 -5.12
N ALA A 9 2.69 5.91 -5.60
CA ALA A 9 2.84 6.22 -7.03
C ALA A 9 3.96 5.43 -7.72
N GLN A 10 4.66 4.53 -7.01
CA GLN A 10 5.77 3.72 -7.53
C GLN A 10 5.48 2.21 -7.27
N TRP A 11 6.41 1.47 -6.63
CA TRP A 11 6.27 0.05 -6.31
C TRP A 11 6.09 -0.25 -4.82
N GLY A 12 5.54 0.66 -4.03
CA GLY A 12 5.44 0.53 -2.59
C GLY A 12 6.70 1.06 -1.87
N ASP A 13 6.63 1.07 -0.54
CA ASP A 13 7.72 1.54 0.32
C ASP A 13 8.16 3.00 0.09
N GLU A 14 7.30 3.84 -0.49
CA GLU A 14 7.56 5.26 -0.77
C GLU A 14 7.61 6.13 0.49
N GLY A 15 7.48 5.55 1.69
CA GLY A 15 7.42 6.33 2.93
C GLY A 15 6.01 6.83 3.25
N LYS A 16 4.97 6.15 2.75
CA LYS A 16 3.56 6.47 3.02
C LYS A 16 3.26 6.66 4.50
N GLY A 17 3.84 5.84 5.38
CA GLY A 17 3.58 5.90 6.81
C GLY A 17 3.78 7.27 7.43
N LYS A 18 4.86 7.99 7.10
CA LYS A 18 5.11 9.36 7.58
C LYS A 18 4.02 10.33 7.13
N VAL A 19 3.66 10.30 5.84
CA VAL A 19 2.66 11.21 5.27
C VAL A 19 1.26 10.90 5.80
N VAL A 20 0.91 9.61 5.90
CA VAL A 20 -0.37 9.17 6.49
C VAL A 20 -0.47 9.59 7.94
N ASP A 21 0.58 9.40 8.75
CA ASP A 21 0.60 9.83 10.16
C ASP A 21 0.42 11.35 10.29
N TRP A 22 1.08 12.12 9.44
CA TRP A 22 0.95 13.57 9.43
C TRP A 22 -0.47 14.00 9.06
N LEU A 23 -1.10 13.38 8.07
CA LEU A 23 -2.48 13.67 7.65
C LEU A 23 -3.52 13.09 8.62
N ALA A 24 -3.28 11.94 9.23
CA ALA A 24 -4.18 11.31 10.18
C ALA A 24 -4.50 12.22 11.38
N SER A 25 -3.54 13.04 11.82
CA SER A 25 -3.79 14.01 12.89
C SER A 25 -4.84 15.08 12.52
N ARG A 26 -5.09 15.29 11.24
CA ARG A 26 -6.02 16.28 10.68
C ARG A 26 -7.32 15.66 10.19
N ALA A 27 -7.40 14.34 10.11
CA ALA A 27 -8.60 13.60 9.78
C ALA A 27 -9.42 13.27 11.04
N ASP A 28 -10.67 12.95 10.86
CA ASP A 28 -11.56 12.46 11.92
C ASP A 28 -11.67 10.93 11.85
N ILE A 29 -11.63 10.38 10.64
CA ILE A 29 -11.70 8.93 10.35
C ILE A 29 -10.57 8.55 9.40
N VAL A 30 -9.92 7.39 9.64
CA VAL A 30 -8.93 6.80 8.72
C VAL A 30 -9.41 5.43 8.25
N VAL A 31 -9.51 5.26 6.93
CA VAL A 31 -10.09 4.07 6.29
C VAL A 31 -9.05 3.30 5.49
N ARG A 32 -8.82 2.03 5.83
CA ARG A 32 -8.15 1.06 4.96
C ARG A 32 -9.19 0.49 4.00
N PHE A 33 -8.96 0.62 2.70
CA PHE A 33 -9.96 0.28 1.70
C PHE A 33 -9.59 -0.90 0.79
N GLN A 34 -8.34 -1.36 0.83
CA GLN A 34 -7.87 -2.50 0.03
C GLN A 34 -6.61 -3.16 0.63
N GLY A 35 -6.19 -4.29 0.07
CA GLY A 35 -5.04 -5.05 0.54
C GLY A 35 -5.40 -5.95 1.72
N GLY A 36 -4.45 -6.25 2.54
CA GLY A 36 -4.59 -7.06 3.75
C GLY A 36 -3.40 -6.82 4.67
N HIS A 37 -3.04 -7.82 5.48
CA HIS A 37 -1.90 -7.73 6.38
C HIS A 37 -0.52 -7.92 5.70
N ASN A 38 -0.50 -8.00 4.36
CA ASN A 38 0.73 -7.98 3.56
C ASN A 38 1.39 -6.59 3.46
N ALA A 39 0.65 -5.53 3.75
CA ALA A 39 1.20 -4.19 3.89
C ALA A 39 1.63 -3.98 5.36
N GLY A 40 2.86 -3.53 5.56
CA GLY A 40 3.33 -3.16 6.89
C GLY A 40 3.89 -1.76 6.87
N HIS A 41 3.54 -0.94 7.85
CA HIS A 41 4.14 0.37 8.03
C HIS A 41 4.48 0.62 9.49
N THR A 42 5.49 1.43 9.70
CA THR A 42 5.98 1.78 11.02
C THR A 42 5.65 3.24 11.31
N LEU A 43 5.05 3.49 12.46
CA LEU A 43 4.73 4.81 12.95
C LEU A 43 5.48 5.06 14.26
N VAL A 44 6.02 6.27 14.40
CA VAL A 44 6.68 6.70 15.62
C VAL A 44 5.86 7.81 16.28
N VAL A 45 5.42 7.59 17.50
CA VAL A 45 4.62 8.54 18.28
C VAL A 45 5.28 8.75 19.63
N GLY A 46 5.88 9.92 19.84
CA GLY A 46 6.76 10.14 20.98
C GLY A 46 7.92 9.14 20.97
N ASN A 47 8.10 8.41 22.05
CA ASN A 47 9.15 7.39 22.19
C ASN A 47 8.68 5.97 21.81
N GLN A 48 7.47 5.82 21.28
CA GLN A 48 6.91 4.52 20.95
C GLN A 48 6.88 4.27 19.45
N THR A 49 7.19 3.04 19.06
CA THR A 49 7.16 2.59 17.66
C THR A 49 6.06 1.56 17.49
N TYR A 50 5.08 1.88 16.65
CA TYR A 50 3.98 0.99 16.29
C TYR A 50 4.22 0.41 14.90
N LYS A 51 4.20 -0.92 14.78
CA LYS A 51 4.24 -1.63 13.51
C LYS A 51 2.84 -2.12 13.17
N LEU A 52 2.18 -1.48 12.21
CA LEU A 52 0.81 -1.78 11.82
C LEU A 52 0.79 -2.54 10.49
N SER A 53 -0.19 -3.41 10.33
CA SER A 53 -0.43 -4.20 9.11
C SER A 53 -1.87 -4.08 8.63
N LEU A 54 -2.86 -4.45 9.44
CA LEU A 54 -4.30 -4.32 9.18
C LEU A 54 -4.89 -3.05 9.79
N LEU A 55 -4.43 -2.69 10.98
CA LEU A 55 -4.96 -1.54 11.71
C LEU A 55 -4.70 -0.23 10.95
N PRO A 56 -5.74 0.64 10.79
CA PRO A 56 -5.56 1.96 10.21
C PRO A 56 -4.63 2.84 11.05
N SER A 57 -3.78 3.62 10.37
CA SER A 57 -2.78 4.49 11.01
C SER A 57 -3.37 5.51 11.98
N GLY A 58 -4.61 5.93 11.75
CA GLY A 58 -5.29 6.94 12.60
C GLY A 58 -5.48 6.51 14.05
N LEU A 59 -5.50 5.21 14.33
CA LEU A 59 -5.65 4.69 15.70
C LEU A 59 -4.57 5.21 16.65
N VAL A 60 -3.32 5.34 16.19
CA VAL A 60 -2.20 5.86 17.01
C VAL A 60 -2.36 7.35 17.33
N ARG A 61 -3.30 8.04 16.68
CA ARG A 61 -3.66 9.44 16.89
C ARG A 61 -5.04 9.61 17.55
N GLY A 62 -5.61 8.53 18.07
CA GLY A 62 -6.94 8.55 18.71
C GLY A 62 -8.09 8.81 17.75
N LYS A 63 -7.89 8.52 16.44
CA LYS A 63 -8.92 8.67 15.41
C LYS A 63 -9.67 7.35 15.21
N LEU A 64 -10.92 7.44 14.77
CA LEU A 64 -11.65 6.24 14.38
C LEU A 64 -10.96 5.56 13.19
N GLY A 65 -10.57 4.30 13.38
CA GLY A 65 -10.07 3.44 12.33
C GLY A 65 -11.19 2.62 11.70
N VAL A 66 -11.20 2.53 10.38
CA VAL A 66 -12.17 1.71 9.65
C VAL A 66 -11.44 0.75 8.70
N ILE A 67 -11.78 -0.53 8.75
CA ILE A 67 -11.37 -1.54 7.77
C ILE A 67 -12.54 -1.76 6.84
N GLY A 68 -12.41 -1.30 5.59
CA GLY A 68 -13.45 -1.38 4.57
C GLY A 68 -13.59 -2.76 3.94
N ASN A 69 -14.67 -2.96 3.21
CA ASN A 69 -15.02 -4.22 2.54
C ASN A 69 -14.06 -4.62 1.39
N GLY A 70 -13.22 -3.72 0.96
CA GLY A 70 -12.16 -4.01 -0.02
C GLY A 70 -10.94 -4.70 0.57
N VAL A 71 -10.78 -4.70 1.89
CA VAL A 71 -9.69 -5.39 2.60
C VAL A 71 -10.02 -6.87 2.75
N VAL A 72 -9.04 -7.74 2.52
CA VAL A 72 -9.12 -9.16 2.95
C VAL A 72 -8.53 -9.27 4.35
N VAL A 73 -9.35 -9.67 5.31
CA VAL A 73 -9.04 -9.62 6.74
C VAL A 73 -8.62 -10.99 7.25
N ASP A 74 -7.38 -11.12 7.68
CA ASP A 74 -6.98 -12.28 8.49
C ASP A 74 -7.39 -12.01 9.95
N PRO A 75 -8.40 -12.72 10.48
CA PRO A 75 -8.94 -12.43 11.79
C PRO A 75 -7.98 -12.82 12.92
N PHE A 76 -7.12 -13.83 12.70
CA PHE A 76 -6.11 -14.24 13.67
C PHE A 76 -4.98 -13.20 13.74
N ALA A 77 -4.49 -12.75 12.57
CA ALA A 77 -3.49 -11.69 12.49
C ALA A 77 -4.00 -10.36 13.07
N LEU A 78 -5.27 -10.03 12.81
CA LEU A 78 -5.91 -8.83 13.37
C LEU A 78 -5.96 -8.85 14.89
N LEU A 79 -6.41 -9.94 15.50
CA LEU A 79 -6.46 -10.06 16.97
C LEU A 79 -5.07 -10.03 17.58
N ALA A 80 -4.09 -10.68 16.95
CA ALA A 80 -2.70 -10.62 17.40
C ALA A 80 -2.13 -9.18 17.30
N GLU A 81 -2.49 -8.44 16.25
CA GLU A 81 -2.08 -7.04 16.09
C GLU A 81 -2.75 -6.14 17.14
N ILE A 82 -4.06 -6.29 17.38
CA ILE A 82 -4.79 -5.59 18.44
C ILE A 82 -4.14 -5.87 19.81
N GLY A 83 -3.88 -7.13 20.16
CA GLY A 83 -3.23 -7.49 21.42
C GLY A 83 -1.86 -6.86 21.60
N ARG A 84 -1.05 -6.85 20.53
CA ARG A 84 0.29 -6.26 20.54
C ARG A 84 0.25 -4.74 20.77
N VAL A 85 -0.59 -3.99 20.05
CA VAL A 85 -0.65 -2.54 20.20
C VAL A 85 -1.33 -2.12 21.50
N THR A 86 -2.29 -2.91 22.00
CA THR A 86 -2.90 -2.71 23.32
C THR A 86 -1.88 -2.87 24.45
N ALA A 87 -1.01 -3.89 24.36
CA ALA A 87 0.10 -4.08 25.30
C ALA A 87 1.13 -2.92 25.25
N GLN A 88 1.20 -2.19 24.14
CA GLN A 88 1.99 -0.96 23.99
C GLN A 88 1.25 0.30 24.50
N GLY A 89 0.08 0.17 25.13
CA GLY A 89 -0.69 1.30 25.69
C GLY A 89 -1.66 1.96 24.69
N LEU A 90 -1.89 1.35 23.53
CA LEU A 90 -2.88 1.81 22.53
C LEU A 90 -4.13 0.90 22.60
N PRO A 91 -5.16 1.25 23.38
CA PRO A 91 -6.36 0.42 23.47
C PRO A 91 -7.14 0.45 22.15
N VAL A 92 -7.40 -0.74 21.59
CA VAL A 92 -8.24 -0.91 20.38
C VAL A 92 -9.54 -1.58 20.81
N THR A 93 -10.63 -0.84 20.67
CA THR A 93 -11.96 -1.28 21.08
C THR A 93 -12.97 -1.07 19.95
N PRO A 94 -14.19 -1.63 20.05
CA PRO A 94 -15.26 -1.35 19.11
C PRO A 94 -15.62 0.16 18.97
N ALA A 95 -15.27 0.99 19.94
CA ALA A 95 -15.45 2.44 19.83
C ALA A 95 -14.37 3.12 18.96
N THR A 96 -13.19 2.51 18.82
CA THR A 96 -12.05 3.10 18.09
C THR A 96 -11.74 2.40 16.77
N LEU A 97 -12.21 1.16 16.58
CA LEU A 97 -12.02 0.39 15.34
C LEU A 97 -13.36 -0.17 14.86
N ARG A 98 -13.62 -0.06 13.56
CA ARG A 98 -14.75 -0.71 12.89
C ARG A 98 -14.28 -1.51 11.69
N ILE A 99 -14.99 -2.60 11.42
CA ILE A 99 -14.69 -3.53 10.32
C ILE A 99 -15.97 -3.71 9.50
N ALA A 100 -15.86 -3.60 8.19
CA ALA A 100 -16.99 -3.88 7.32
C ALA A 100 -17.50 -5.31 7.53
N ASP A 101 -18.76 -5.47 7.85
CA ASP A 101 -19.43 -6.76 8.06
C ASP A 101 -19.36 -7.67 6.82
N ASN A 102 -19.27 -7.07 5.64
CA ASN A 102 -19.13 -7.75 4.35
C ASN A 102 -17.67 -7.90 3.88
N ALA A 103 -16.66 -7.60 4.72
CA ALA A 103 -15.26 -7.84 4.38
C ALA A 103 -14.95 -9.34 4.32
N PRO A 104 -14.23 -9.82 3.26
CA PRO A 104 -13.85 -11.23 3.16
C PRO A 104 -12.72 -11.57 4.15
N LEU A 105 -12.76 -12.80 4.67
CA LEU A 105 -11.77 -13.32 5.59
C LEU A 105 -10.64 -14.08 4.86
N ILE A 106 -9.43 -13.92 5.36
CA ILE A 106 -8.31 -14.82 5.06
C ILE A 106 -8.34 -15.94 6.10
N LEU A 107 -8.38 -17.18 5.62
CA LEU A 107 -8.36 -18.38 6.45
C LEU A 107 -7.02 -19.12 6.26
N PRO A 108 -6.67 -20.05 7.18
CA PRO A 108 -5.40 -20.80 7.07
C PRO A 108 -5.22 -21.54 5.75
N LEU A 109 -6.31 -22.00 5.11
CA LEU A 109 -6.27 -22.64 3.80
C LEU A 109 -5.78 -21.70 2.66
N HIS A 110 -6.06 -20.39 2.75
CA HIS A 110 -5.56 -19.41 1.81
C HIS A 110 -4.03 -19.26 1.90
N VAL A 111 -3.51 -19.24 3.13
CA VAL A 111 -2.06 -19.17 3.40
C VAL A 111 -1.36 -20.43 2.88
N ALA A 112 -1.95 -21.59 3.14
CA ALA A 112 -1.43 -22.88 2.66
C ALA A 112 -1.41 -22.94 1.11
N LEU A 113 -2.49 -22.50 0.46
CA LEU A 113 -2.58 -22.47 -1.00
C LEU A 113 -1.59 -21.49 -1.63
N ASP A 114 -1.41 -20.30 -1.05
CA ASP A 114 -0.43 -19.31 -1.51
C ASP A 114 0.99 -19.91 -1.48
N SER A 115 1.36 -20.55 -0.38
CA SER A 115 2.66 -21.21 -0.21
C SER A 115 2.85 -22.40 -1.15
N ALA A 116 1.83 -23.25 -1.31
CA ALA A 116 1.87 -24.41 -2.21
C ALA A 116 2.04 -23.97 -3.67
N ARG A 117 1.30 -22.94 -4.11
CA ARG A 117 1.42 -22.38 -5.47
C ARG A 117 2.81 -21.79 -5.73
N GLU A 118 3.37 -21.04 -4.78
CA GLU A 118 4.74 -20.49 -4.92
C GLU A 118 5.78 -21.62 -4.99
N THR A 119 5.61 -22.68 -4.21
CA THR A 119 6.49 -23.86 -4.26
C THR A 119 6.40 -24.56 -5.62
N ALA A 120 5.21 -24.78 -6.14
CA ALA A 120 4.99 -25.43 -7.43
C ALA A 120 5.54 -24.62 -8.61
N ARG A 121 5.62 -23.29 -8.51
CA ARG A 121 6.22 -22.42 -9.54
C ARG A 121 7.73 -22.54 -9.68
N GLY A 122 8.43 -23.05 -8.66
CA GLY A 122 9.89 -23.22 -8.69
C GLY A 122 10.64 -21.90 -8.96
N SER A 123 11.38 -21.83 -10.06
CA SER A 123 12.11 -20.62 -10.48
C SER A 123 11.21 -19.48 -10.98
N ARG A 124 9.94 -19.76 -11.30
CA ARG A 124 8.95 -18.77 -11.78
C ARG A 124 8.11 -18.16 -10.67
N LYS A 125 8.61 -18.17 -9.44
CA LYS A 125 7.93 -17.54 -8.28
C LYS A 125 7.59 -16.07 -8.57
N ILE A 126 6.40 -15.65 -8.15
CA ILE A 126 6.01 -14.24 -8.13
C ILE A 126 6.71 -13.52 -6.97
N GLY A 127 6.99 -14.24 -5.89
CA GLY A 127 7.56 -13.70 -4.67
C GLY A 127 6.48 -13.10 -3.77
N THR A 128 5.35 -13.81 -3.61
CA THR A 128 4.27 -13.41 -2.71
C THR A 128 4.75 -13.32 -1.26
N THR A 129 3.96 -12.67 -0.42
CA THR A 129 4.26 -12.59 1.02
C THR A 129 3.93 -13.88 1.77
N GLY A 130 3.29 -14.86 1.12
CA GLY A 130 2.85 -16.12 1.72
C GLY A 130 1.73 -15.94 2.74
N ARG A 131 0.95 -14.87 2.64
CA ARG A 131 -0.11 -14.50 3.60
C ARG A 131 -1.53 -14.76 3.12
N GLY A 132 -1.67 -15.49 2.01
CA GLY A 132 -2.97 -15.89 1.49
C GLY A 132 -3.80 -14.77 0.87
N ILE A 133 -3.20 -13.63 0.59
CA ILE A 133 -3.90 -12.45 0.02
C ILE A 133 -4.54 -12.79 -1.33
N GLY A 134 -3.76 -13.35 -2.26
CA GLY A 134 -4.22 -13.71 -3.60
C GLY A 134 -5.38 -14.69 -3.57
N PRO A 135 -5.26 -15.85 -2.91
CA PRO A 135 -6.35 -16.81 -2.78
C PRO A 135 -7.62 -16.24 -2.15
N ALA A 136 -7.50 -15.35 -1.16
CA ALA A 136 -8.67 -14.71 -0.54
C ALA A 136 -9.39 -13.74 -1.51
N TYR A 137 -8.65 -12.95 -2.31
CA TYR A 137 -9.26 -12.14 -3.37
C TYR A 137 -9.86 -12.99 -4.49
N GLU A 138 -9.22 -14.11 -4.85
CA GLU A 138 -9.78 -15.09 -5.79
C GLU A 138 -11.13 -15.61 -5.29
N ASP A 139 -11.24 -15.98 -4.02
CA ASP A 139 -12.49 -16.44 -3.43
C ASP A 139 -13.57 -15.35 -3.35
N LYS A 140 -13.16 -14.10 -3.08
CA LYS A 140 -14.08 -12.95 -3.11
C LYS A 140 -14.78 -12.82 -4.45
N VAL A 141 -14.02 -12.81 -5.56
CA VAL A 141 -14.61 -12.63 -6.90
C VAL A 141 -15.29 -13.89 -7.41
N ALA A 142 -14.86 -15.09 -6.95
CA ALA A 142 -15.53 -16.36 -7.22
C ALA A 142 -16.80 -16.56 -6.36
N ARG A 143 -17.12 -15.66 -5.44
CA ARG A 143 -18.33 -15.65 -4.61
C ARG A 143 -18.43 -16.81 -3.60
N ARG A 144 -17.30 -17.40 -3.19
CA ARG A 144 -17.19 -18.45 -2.17
C ARG A 144 -16.51 -18.00 -0.87
N ALA A 145 -16.14 -16.71 -0.77
CA ALA A 145 -15.48 -16.18 0.42
C ALA A 145 -16.38 -16.28 1.66
N ILE A 146 -15.77 -16.61 2.79
CA ILE A 146 -16.33 -16.37 4.11
C ILE A 146 -16.12 -14.89 4.43
N ARG A 147 -17.18 -14.20 4.88
CA ARG A 147 -17.14 -12.79 5.26
C ARG A 147 -17.31 -12.63 6.78
N VAL A 148 -17.02 -11.45 7.30
CA VAL A 148 -17.14 -11.14 8.73
C VAL A 148 -18.56 -11.43 9.25
N CYS A 149 -19.61 -11.04 8.50
CA CYS A 149 -21.01 -11.31 8.87
C CYS A 149 -21.34 -12.80 9.00
N ASP A 150 -20.69 -13.67 8.23
CA ASP A 150 -20.96 -15.11 8.26
C ASP A 150 -20.59 -15.73 9.62
N LEU A 151 -19.71 -15.09 10.39
CA LEU A 151 -19.34 -15.54 11.73
C LEU A 151 -20.51 -15.48 12.74
N ALA A 152 -21.53 -14.68 12.46
CA ALA A 152 -22.73 -14.56 13.28
C ALA A 152 -23.75 -15.70 13.05
N GLU A 153 -23.58 -16.48 11.98
CA GLU A 153 -24.53 -17.49 11.52
C GLU A 153 -23.88 -18.88 11.40
N PRO A 154 -23.76 -19.65 12.49
CA PRO A 154 -23.02 -20.92 12.51
C PRO A 154 -23.44 -21.94 11.45
N GLU A 155 -24.73 -22.04 11.16
CA GLU A 155 -25.28 -22.99 10.16
C GLU A 155 -24.88 -22.55 8.73
N THR A 156 -25.03 -21.27 8.42
CA THR A 156 -24.62 -20.67 7.13
C THR A 156 -23.11 -20.78 6.98
N LEU A 157 -22.33 -20.48 8.02
CA LEU A 157 -20.88 -20.63 8.03
C LEU A 157 -20.46 -22.07 7.73
N SER A 158 -21.10 -23.05 8.40
CA SER A 158 -20.82 -24.47 8.18
C SER A 158 -21.08 -24.89 6.74
N ALA A 159 -22.20 -24.48 6.15
CA ALA A 159 -22.55 -24.80 4.76
C ALA A 159 -21.57 -24.16 3.76
N LYS A 160 -21.19 -22.90 3.97
CA LYS A 160 -20.17 -22.21 3.15
C LYS A 160 -18.80 -22.86 3.22
N LEU A 161 -18.43 -23.38 4.40
CA LEU A 161 -17.16 -24.10 4.57
C LEU A 161 -17.13 -25.41 3.76
N ASP A 162 -18.24 -26.10 3.55
CA ASP A 162 -18.29 -27.31 2.70
C ASP A 162 -17.87 -26.96 1.26
N GLU A 163 -18.46 -25.91 0.69
CA GLU A 163 -18.13 -25.46 -0.66
C GLU A 163 -16.68 -24.96 -0.77
N LEU A 164 -16.25 -24.16 0.21
CA LEU A 164 -14.90 -23.60 0.24
C LEU A 164 -13.85 -24.72 0.34
N LEU A 165 -14.04 -25.68 1.24
CA LEU A 165 -13.12 -26.80 1.45
C LEU A 165 -13.10 -27.76 0.27
N LEU A 166 -14.24 -28.01 -0.39
CA LEU A 166 -14.26 -28.80 -1.63
C LEU A 166 -13.30 -28.21 -2.65
N HIS A 167 -13.32 -26.92 -2.84
CA HIS A 167 -12.44 -26.23 -3.79
C HIS A 167 -10.98 -26.27 -3.32
N HIS A 168 -10.70 -25.80 -2.12
CA HIS A 168 -9.32 -25.64 -1.63
C HIS A 168 -8.63 -26.98 -1.36
N ASN A 169 -9.32 -27.97 -0.76
CA ASN A 169 -8.73 -29.26 -0.50
C ASN A 169 -8.40 -30.02 -1.80
N THR A 170 -9.22 -29.86 -2.84
CA THR A 170 -8.91 -30.42 -4.17
C THR A 170 -7.63 -29.82 -4.74
N LEU A 171 -7.45 -28.49 -4.65
CA LEU A 171 -6.25 -27.82 -5.12
C LEU A 171 -5.01 -28.16 -4.27
N LEU A 172 -5.15 -28.17 -2.95
CA LEU A 172 -4.06 -28.50 -2.04
C LEU A 172 -3.58 -29.94 -2.25
N ALA A 173 -4.52 -30.91 -2.34
CA ALA A 173 -4.18 -32.30 -2.65
C ALA A 173 -3.47 -32.44 -3.99
N GLY A 174 -3.94 -31.75 -5.05
CA GLY A 174 -3.31 -31.73 -6.36
C GLY A 174 -1.90 -31.11 -6.37
N LEU A 175 -1.62 -30.22 -5.43
CA LEU A 175 -0.30 -29.61 -5.21
C LEU A 175 0.57 -30.40 -4.19
N GLY A 176 0.10 -31.53 -3.68
CA GLY A 176 0.82 -32.31 -2.68
C GLY A 176 0.92 -31.65 -1.30
N ALA A 177 0.01 -30.71 -1.00
CA ALA A 177 -0.06 -30.00 0.28
C ALA A 177 -1.14 -30.60 1.21
N PRO A 178 -1.01 -30.45 2.54
CA PRO A 178 -2.00 -30.93 3.50
C PRO A 178 -3.37 -30.25 3.29
N THR A 179 -4.44 -31.04 3.42
CA THR A 179 -5.84 -30.59 3.38
C THR A 179 -6.33 -30.17 4.77
N PHE A 180 -7.46 -29.46 4.81
CA PHE A 180 -8.06 -28.96 6.04
C PHE A 180 -9.29 -29.76 6.43
N ASP A 181 -9.41 -30.03 7.73
CA ASP A 181 -10.59 -30.64 8.32
C ASP A 181 -11.66 -29.56 8.60
N LYS A 182 -12.91 -29.86 8.21
CA LYS A 182 -14.03 -28.92 8.38
C LYS A 182 -14.33 -28.62 9.84
N ALA A 183 -14.38 -29.65 10.70
CA ALA A 183 -14.78 -29.49 12.08
C ALA A 183 -13.75 -28.64 12.85
N GLN A 184 -12.46 -28.84 12.60
CA GLN A 184 -11.40 -28.06 13.20
C GLN A 184 -11.47 -26.60 12.76
N LEU A 185 -11.65 -26.34 11.46
CA LEU A 185 -11.73 -24.97 10.93
C LEU A 185 -12.99 -24.25 11.44
N LEU A 186 -14.15 -24.93 11.42
CA LEU A 186 -15.41 -24.37 11.93
C LEU A 186 -15.28 -24.00 13.42
N ASN A 187 -14.77 -24.92 14.24
CA ASN A 187 -14.60 -24.66 15.67
C ASN A 187 -13.69 -23.45 15.92
N SER A 188 -12.57 -23.35 15.19
CA SER A 188 -11.66 -22.22 15.33
C SER A 188 -12.32 -20.88 14.96
N LEU A 189 -13.20 -20.86 13.97
CA LEU A 189 -13.95 -19.67 13.57
C LEU A 189 -15.05 -19.31 14.57
N LEU A 190 -15.73 -20.30 15.14
CA LEU A 190 -16.75 -20.09 16.19
C LEU A 190 -16.13 -19.54 17.49
N GLU A 191 -14.94 -20.00 17.88
CA GLU A 191 -14.18 -19.46 19.02
C GLU A 191 -13.70 -18.02 18.79
N LEU A 192 -13.46 -17.67 17.54
CA LEU A 192 -12.99 -16.35 17.14
C LEU A 192 -14.13 -15.34 16.96
N ALA A 193 -15.33 -15.81 16.57
CA ALA A 193 -16.49 -14.99 16.27
C ALA A 193 -16.82 -13.94 17.36
N PRO A 194 -16.92 -14.29 18.67
CA PRO A 194 -17.24 -13.32 19.73
C PRO A 194 -16.15 -12.25 19.93
N LYS A 195 -14.94 -12.45 19.39
CA LYS A 195 -13.83 -11.51 19.48
C LYS A 195 -13.81 -10.54 18.30
N ILE A 196 -14.38 -10.91 17.16
CA ILE A 196 -14.39 -10.11 15.91
C ILE A 196 -15.73 -9.39 15.72
N LEU A 197 -16.85 -10.06 15.94
CA LEU A 197 -18.19 -9.51 15.71
C LEU A 197 -18.47 -8.18 16.40
N PRO A 198 -17.96 -7.87 17.60
CA PRO A 198 -18.16 -6.56 18.21
C PRO A 198 -17.62 -5.37 17.40
N TYR A 199 -16.64 -5.61 16.52
CA TYR A 199 -16.08 -4.60 15.63
C TYR A 199 -16.87 -4.47 14.32
N ALA A 200 -17.71 -5.45 13.96
CA ALA A 200 -18.41 -5.52 12.69
C ALA A 200 -19.58 -4.53 12.63
N GLU A 201 -19.69 -3.83 11.49
CA GLU A 201 -20.83 -2.98 11.19
C GLU A 201 -20.92 -2.70 9.67
N PRO A 202 -22.07 -2.18 9.15
CA PRO A 202 -22.16 -1.67 7.79
C PRO A 202 -21.40 -0.34 7.66
N VAL A 203 -20.07 -0.41 7.46
CA VAL A 203 -19.19 0.78 7.47
C VAL A 203 -19.56 1.82 6.43
N TRP A 204 -20.21 1.43 5.33
CA TRP A 204 -20.71 2.38 4.32
C TRP A 204 -21.71 3.38 4.91
N GLU A 205 -22.59 2.93 5.81
CA GLU A 205 -23.58 3.78 6.50
C GLU A 205 -22.89 4.77 7.44
N ARG A 206 -21.97 4.28 8.28
CA ARG A 206 -21.15 5.12 9.16
C ARG A 206 -20.40 6.21 8.38
N LEU A 207 -19.75 5.84 7.27
CA LEU A 207 -18.99 6.79 6.47
C LEU A 207 -19.90 7.81 5.76
N ALA A 208 -21.10 7.39 5.32
CA ALA A 208 -22.10 8.30 4.77
C ALA A 208 -22.57 9.31 5.82
N GLU A 209 -22.85 8.87 7.06
CA GLU A 209 -23.20 9.76 8.17
C GLU A 209 -22.07 10.75 8.51
N ALA A 210 -20.81 10.25 8.55
CA ALA A 210 -19.65 11.09 8.80
C ALA A 210 -19.53 12.22 7.77
N ARG A 211 -19.77 11.93 6.49
CA ARG A 211 -19.79 12.94 5.43
C ARG A 211 -20.89 13.98 5.64
N LEU A 212 -22.11 13.56 6.02
CA LEU A 212 -23.21 14.47 6.30
C LEU A 212 -22.89 15.40 7.48
N LYS A 213 -22.12 14.92 8.46
CA LYS A 213 -21.63 15.73 9.59
C LYS A 213 -20.44 16.62 9.23
N GLY A 214 -19.89 16.52 8.00
CA GLY A 214 -18.73 17.28 7.55
C GLY A 214 -17.41 16.78 8.15
N GLU A 215 -17.34 15.51 8.61
CA GLU A 215 -16.11 14.90 9.10
C GLU A 215 -15.14 14.63 7.95
N ARG A 216 -13.84 14.75 8.25
CA ARG A 216 -12.76 14.52 7.26
C ARG A 216 -12.35 13.08 7.26
N ILE A 217 -12.51 12.43 6.11
CA ILE A 217 -12.14 11.04 5.92
C ILE A 217 -10.79 10.98 5.18
N LEU A 218 -9.84 10.24 5.74
CA LEU A 218 -8.57 9.90 5.12
C LEU A 218 -8.62 8.44 4.66
N PHE A 219 -8.59 8.21 3.34
CA PHE A 219 -8.46 6.87 2.78
C PHE A 219 -6.99 6.50 2.65
N GLU A 220 -6.58 5.48 3.38
CA GLU A 220 -5.21 4.97 3.43
C GLU A 220 -5.03 3.78 2.51
N GLY A 221 -4.39 3.97 1.36
CA GLY A 221 -4.04 2.91 0.42
C GLY A 221 -2.83 2.10 0.86
N ALA A 222 -2.87 0.82 0.54
CA ALA A 222 -1.74 -0.10 0.70
C ALA A 222 -1.05 -0.33 -0.65
N GLN A 223 0.21 -0.77 -0.64
CA GLN A 223 1.05 -0.98 -1.82
C GLN A 223 1.19 0.31 -2.69
N ALA A 224 1.18 0.18 -4.02
CA ALA A 224 1.30 1.30 -4.95
C ALA A 224 0.79 0.95 -6.35
N VAL A 225 0.60 1.96 -7.21
CA VAL A 225 -0.01 1.81 -8.54
C VAL A 225 0.75 0.80 -9.43
N MET A 226 2.07 0.72 -9.34
CA MET A 226 2.82 -0.26 -10.14
C MET A 226 2.73 -1.69 -9.60
N LEU A 227 2.09 -1.88 -8.45
CA LEU A 227 1.70 -3.18 -7.91
C LEU A 227 0.19 -3.45 -8.05
N ASP A 228 -0.56 -2.58 -8.73
CA ASP A 228 -1.99 -2.76 -9.02
C ASP A 228 -2.21 -3.97 -9.93
N VAL A 229 -3.25 -4.75 -9.67
CA VAL A 229 -3.52 -5.99 -10.41
C VAL A 229 -3.80 -5.75 -11.90
N ASP A 230 -4.36 -4.59 -12.26
CA ASP A 230 -4.71 -4.23 -13.64
C ASP A 230 -3.64 -3.34 -14.29
N HIS A 231 -3.14 -2.35 -13.55
CA HIS A 231 -2.28 -1.28 -14.07
C HIS A 231 -0.80 -1.43 -13.76
N GLY A 232 -0.44 -2.40 -12.90
CA GLY A 232 0.93 -2.64 -12.47
C GLY A 232 1.75 -3.50 -13.43
N THR A 233 2.92 -3.88 -12.97
CA THR A 233 3.87 -4.72 -13.71
C THR A 233 3.51 -6.21 -13.59
N TYR A 234 2.36 -6.59 -14.12
CA TYR A 234 1.83 -7.95 -14.10
C TYR A 234 2.80 -8.98 -14.71
N PRO A 235 3.01 -10.18 -14.11
CA PRO A 235 2.29 -10.74 -12.94
C PRO A 235 2.91 -10.37 -11.57
N PHE A 236 3.93 -9.54 -11.51
CA PHE A 236 4.64 -9.14 -10.29
C PHE A 236 3.91 -7.98 -9.59
N VAL A 237 2.68 -8.24 -9.16
CA VAL A 237 1.72 -7.29 -8.59
C VAL A 237 1.05 -7.88 -7.35
N THR A 238 0.33 -7.05 -6.58
CA THR A 238 -0.62 -7.52 -5.57
C THR A 238 -1.93 -7.97 -6.23
N SER A 239 -2.80 -8.62 -5.48
CA SER A 239 -4.07 -9.15 -6.00
C SER A 239 -5.24 -8.17 -5.83
N SER A 240 -4.97 -6.91 -5.55
CA SER A 240 -5.99 -5.87 -5.41
C SER A 240 -5.70 -4.67 -6.31
N ASN A 241 -6.74 -3.89 -6.61
CA ASN A 241 -6.55 -2.57 -7.20
C ASN A 241 -6.06 -1.59 -6.13
N THR A 242 -5.00 -0.86 -6.44
CA THR A 242 -4.31 0.08 -5.53
C THR A 242 -4.54 1.54 -5.91
N VAL A 243 -5.26 1.78 -7.00
CA VAL A 243 -5.62 3.12 -7.47
C VAL A 243 -6.69 3.77 -6.59
N ALA A 244 -6.75 5.09 -6.56
CA ALA A 244 -7.63 5.83 -5.66
C ALA A 244 -9.12 5.55 -5.87
N GLY A 245 -9.55 5.23 -7.09
CA GLY A 245 -10.95 4.87 -7.38
C GLY A 245 -11.47 3.69 -6.55
N THR A 246 -10.57 2.79 -6.13
CA THR A 246 -10.90 1.65 -5.26
C THR A 246 -11.29 2.08 -3.84
N ALA A 247 -10.94 3.28 -3.39
CA ALA A 247 -11.37 3.80 -2.10
C ALA A 247 -12.90 3.88 -2.00
N ALA A 248 -13.56 4.25 -3.09
CA ALA A 248 -15.02 4.27 -3.15
C ALA A 248 -15.62 2.86 -2.98
N SER A 249 -15.31 1.93 -3.88
CA SER A 249 -15.87 0.57 -3.83
C SER A 249 -15.39 -0.23 -2.61
N GLY A 250 -14.15 -0.03 -2.17
CA GLY A 250 -13.55 -0.74 -1.04
C GLY A 250 -13.98 -0.25 0.34
N SER A 251 -14.67 0.88 0.41
CA SER A 251 -15.30 1.42 1.64
C SER A 251 -16.83 1.47 1.56
N GLY A 252 -17.41 1.11 0.40
CA GLY A 252 -18.86 1.19 0.17
C GLY A 252 -19.38 2.61 -0.05
N MET A 253 -18.52 3.55 -0.44
CA MET A 253 -18.85 4.94 -0.69
C MET A 253 -19.07 5.20 -2.19
N GLY A 254 -19.73 6.32 -2.53
CA GLY A 254 -19.78 6.79 -3.91
C GLY A 254 -18.42 7.31 -4.41
N PRO A 255 -18.20 7.40 -5.74
CA PRO A 255 -16.93 7.84 -6.31
C PRO A 255 -16.55 9.27 -5.93
N ASP A 256 -17.51 10.13 -5.64
CA ASP A 256 -17.33 11.49 -5.16
C ASP A 256 -16.73 11.59 -3.74
N ALA A 257 -16.74 10.47 -2.99
CA ALA A 257 -16.14 10.38 -1.66
C ALA A 257 -14.62 10.30 -1.68
N VAL A 258 -14.01 9.92 -2.80
CA VAL A 258 -12.54 9.78 -2.94
C VAL A 258 -11.82 11.09 -2.60
N GLY A 259 -12.43 12.24 -2.93
CA GLY A 259 -11.89 13.55 -2.62
C GLY A 259 -10.56 13.85 -3.34
N ARG A 260 -9.64 14.53 -2.66
CA ARG A 260 -8.32 14.84 -3.21
C ARG A 260 -7.40 13.63 -3.16
N VAL A 261 -6.75 13.31 -4.25
CA VAL A 261 -5.83 12.18 -4.34
C VAL A 261 -4.39 12.64 -4.20
N LEU A 262 -3.72 12.17 -3.16
CA LEU A 262 -2.30 12.41 -2.91
C LEU A 262 -1.48 11.17 -3.29
N GLY A 263 -0.66 11.28 -4.33
CA GLY A 263 0.30 10.25 -4.72
C GLY A 263 1.60 10.36 -3.92
N ILE A 264 2.06 9.28 -3.31
CA ILE A 264 3.34 9.28 -2.61
C ILE A 264 4.41 8.71 -3.52
N ALA A 265 5.49 9.45 -3.72
CA ALA A 265 6.66 9.02 -4.47
C ALA A 265 7.95 9.32 -3.70
N LYS A 266 8.96 8.49 -3.82
CA LYS A 266 10.33 8.83 -3.39
C LYS A 266 11.01 9.68 -4.46
N ALA A 267 11.98 10.47 -4.08
CA ALA A 267 12.85 11.21 -5.02
C ALA A 267 13.74 10.28 -5.88
N TYR A 268 13.68 8.98 -5.68
CA TYR A 268 14.27 7.90 -6.47
C TYR A 268 13.31 6.71 -6.46
N CYS A 269 13.63 5.60 -7.15
CA CYS A 269 12.76 4.42 -7.15
C CYS A 269 13.35 3.29 -6.33
N THR A 270 12.46 2.50 -5.70
CA THR A 270 12.83 1.23 -5.08
C THR A 270 11.81 0.16 -5.40
N ARG A 271 12.26 -1.10 -5.45
CA ARG A 271 11.39 -2.25 -5.64
C ARG A 271 11.79 -3.41 -4.75
N VAL A 272 10.81 -4.11 -4.19
CA VAL A 272 11.01 -5.38 -3.48
C VAL A 272 10.60 -6.53 -4.41
N GLY A 273 11.39 -7.62 -4.39
CA GLY A 273 11.07 -8.83 -5.14
C GLY A 273 11.41 -8.78 -6.63
N ALA A 274 10.84 -9.73 -7.36
CA ALA A 274 11.07 -9.90 -8.78
C ALA A 274 10.25 -8.90 -9.62
N GLY A 275 10.44 -8.96 -10.93
CA GLY A 275 9.73 -8.15 -11.92
C GLY A 275 10.55 -7.01 -12.50
N PRO A 276 10.04 -6.35 -13.55
CA PRO A 276 10.76 -5.32 -14.29
C PRO A 276 11.00 -4.08 -13.43
N PHE A 277 12.16 -3.49 -13.58
CA PHE A 277 12.56 -2.23 -12.95
C PHE A 277 13.51 -1.49 -13.91
N PRO A 278 12.99 -0.79 -14.92
CA PRO A 278 13.82 -0.23 -15.99
C PRO A 278 14.91 0.72 -15.52
N THR A 279 14.67 1.51 -14.48
CA THR A 279 15.64 2.45 -13.92
C THR A 279 16.52 1.86 -12.83
N GLU A 280 16.52 0.54 -12.61
CA GLU A 280 17.36 -0.13 -11.62
C GLU A 280 18.84 0.11 -11.86
N LEU A 281 19.60 0.29 -10.76
CA LEU A 281 21.03 0.51 -10.78
C LEU A 281 21.75 -0.67 -10.10
N HIS A 282 22.71 -1.24 -10.81
CA HIS A 282 23.53 -2.36 -10.35
C HIS A 282 24.95 -1.93 -10.01
N ASP A 283 25.21 -0.62 -9.98
CA ASP A 283 26.50 0.02 -9.73
C ASP A 283 26.61 0.56 -8.30
N GLU A 284 27.68 1.31 -8.06
CA GLU A 284 27.95 1.98 -6.79
C GLU A 284 26.86 2.99 -6.42
N THR A 285 26.25 3.65 -7.40
CA THR A 285 25.15 4.59 -7.20
C THR A 285 23.93 3.89 -6.60
N GLY A 286 23.53 2.74 -7.15
CA GLY A 286 22.44 1.93 -6.61
C GLY A 286 22.71 1.43 -5.19
N THR A 287 23.95 1.09 -4.90
CA THR A 287 24.38 0.69 -3.54
C THR A 287 24.26 1.86 -2.58
N LEU A 288 24.76 3.03 -2.95
CA LEU A 288 24.73 4.24 -2.14
C LEU A 288 23.30 4.73 -1.85
N LEU A 289 22.40 4.68 -2.83
CA LEU A 289 20.96 4.95 -2.63
C LEU A 289 20.35 4.00 -1.59
N GLY A 290 20.70 2.72 -1.66
CA GLY A 290 20.24 1.70 -0.72
C GLY A 290 20.70 1.94 0.71
N GLU A 291 21.97 2.29 0.90
CA GLU A 291 22.59 2.54 2.19
C GLU A 291 22.05 3.84 2.83
N ARG A 292 22.14 4.97 2.11
CA ARG A 292 21.66 6.27 2.58
C ARG A 292 20.16 6.28 2.86
N GLY A 293 19.40 5.60 1.99
CA GLY A 293 17.96 5.48 2.12
C GLY A 293 17.51 4.44 3.14
N HIS A 294 18.43 3.66 3.75
CA HIS A 294 18.08 2.53 4.61
C HIS A 294 17.06 1.59 3.96
N GLU A 295 17.32 1.22 2.69
CA GLU A 295 16.39 0.49 1.86
C GLU A 295 16.43 -1.02 2.15
N PHE A 296 15.88 -1.36 3.32
CA PHE A 296 15.70 -2.74 3.79
C PHE A 296 14.25 -2.98 4.17
N GLY A 297 13.74 -4.18 3.88
CA GLY A 297 12.37 -4.56 4.21
C GLY A 297 12.15 -4.57 5.73
N THR A 298 11.15 -3.85 6.21
CA THR A 298 10.85 -3.70 7.65
C THR A 298 10.54 -5.03 8.35
N VAL A 299 9.98 -5.99 7.62
CA VAL A 299 9.58 -7.31 8.16
C VAL A 299 10.64 -8.38 7.88
N THR A 300 11.20 -8.38 6.68
CA THR A 300 12.10 -9.46 6.20
C THR A 300 13.58 -9.09 6.26
N GLY A 301 13.93 -7.81 6.50
CA GLY A 301 15.30 -7.31 6.40
C GLY A 301 15.90 -7.38 4.98
N ARG A 302 15.12 -7.80 3.97
CA ARG A 302 15.60 -7.96 2.60
C ARG A 302 15.97 -6.62 1.99
N LYS A 303 17.15 -6.53 1.36
CA LYS A 303 17.59 -5.35 0.62
C LYS A 303 16.62 -5.06 -0.53
N ARG A 304 16.20 -3.79 -0.66
CA ARG A 304 15.43 -3.30 -1.80
C ARG A 304 16.35 -3.00 -2.97
N ARG A 305 15.87 -3.27 -4.17
CA ARG A 305 16.48 -2.83 -5.43
C ARG A 305 16.28 -1.32 -5.52
N CYS A 306 17.31 -0.57 -5.95
CA CYS A 306 17.27 0.88 -6.04
C CYS A 306 17.56 1.35 -7.46
N GLY A 307 16.99 2.49 -7.86
CA GLY A 307 17.17 3.06 -9.17
C GLY A 307 16.83 4.55 -9.21
N TRP A 308 17.16 5.23 -10.30
CA TRP A 308 16.80 6.62 -10.51
C TRP A 308 15.28 6.83 -10.55
N PHE A 309 14.84 8.06 -10.30
CA PHE A 309 13.43 8.42 -10.39
C PHE A 309 12.89 8.14 -11.80
N ASP A 310 11.78 7.44 -11.89
CA ASP A 310 11.11 7.08 -13.14
C ASP A 310 9.88 7.98 -13.33
N ALA A 311 10.04 9.08 -14.03
CA ALA A 311 8.95 10.03 -14.27
C ALA A 311 7.89 9.47 -15.21
N ALA A 312 8.28 8.61 -16.16
CA ALA A 312 7.33 7.99 -17.08
C ALA A 312 6.35 7.08 -16.33
N LEU A 313 6.86 6.32 -15.39
CA LEU A 313 6.09 5.44 -14.51
C LEU A 313 5.20 6.23 -13.54
N VAL A 314 5.76 7.27 -12.88
CA VAL A 314 4.98 8.11 -11.95
C VAL A 314 3.90 8.89 -12.71
N ARG A 315 4.16 9.38 -13.92
CA ARG A 315 3.14 10.00 -14.79
C ARG A 315 2.00 9.04 -15.12
N GLN A 316 2.28 7.75 -15.37
CA GLN A 316 1.25 6.74 -15.54
C GLN A 316 0.44 6.60 -14.24
N ALA A 317 1.09 6.53 -13.08
CA ALA A 317 0.42 6.46 -11.78
C ALA A 317 -0.46 7.69 -11.50
N VAL A 318 0.00 8.89 -11.88
CA VAL A 318 -0.78 10.13 -11.78
C VAL A 318 -2.07 10.01 -12.58
N LYS A 319 -1.99 9.55 -13.84
CA LYS A 319 -3.14 9.46 -14.74
C LYS A 319 -4.14 8.39 -14.32
N VAL A 320 -3.69 7.16 -14.07
CA VAL A 320 -4.59 6.05 -13.71
C VAL A 320 -5.09 6.15 -12.27
N GLY A 321 -4.30 6.75 -11.38
CA GLY A 321 -4.66 6.96 -9.98
C GLY A 321 -5.48 8.21 -9.72
N GLY A 322 -5.61 9.12 -10.70
CA GLY A 322 -6.30 10.41 -10.53
C GLY A 322 -5.60 11.34 -9.54
N VAL A 323 -4.26 11.30 -9.48
CA VAL A 323 -3.46 12.05 -8.51
C VAL A 323 -3.53 13.56 -8.80
N ASN A 324 -3.95 14.34 -7.79
CA ASN A 324 -4.04 15.80 -7.87
C ASN A 324 -2.80 16.51 -7.30
N GLY A 325 -1.99 15.80 -6.52
CA GLY A 325 -0.74 16.31 -5.97
C GLY A 325 0.16 15.17 -5.52
N LEU A 326 1.47 15.42 -5.51
CA LEU A 326 2.47 14.46 -5.05
C LEU A 326 2.99 14.86 -3.66
N ALA A 327 3.18 13.85 -2.81
CA ALA A 327 4.10 13.95 -1.69
C ALA A 327 5.41 13.28 -2.07
N LEU A 328 6.45 14.08 -2.28
CA LEU A 328 7.78 13.60 -2.62
C LEU A 328 8.57 13.37 -1.33
N THR A 329 9.12 12.17 -1.16
CA THR A 329 9.81 11.75 0.06
C THR A 329 11.29 11.48 -0.20
N LYS A 330 12.09 11.50 0.88
CA LYS A 330 13.51 11.10 0.87
C LYS A 330 14.38 11.91 -0.09
N LEU A 331 14.14 13.22 -0.20
CA LEU A 331 14.99 14.10 -0.99
C LEU A 331 16.43 14.12 -0.47
N ASP A 332 16.60 14.08 0.85
CA ASP A 332 17.87 14.06 1.57
C ASP A 332 18.81 12.89 1.20
N VAL A 333 18.26 11.81 0.67
CA VAL A 333 19.06 10.65 0.20
C VAL A 333 19.90 11.02 -1.03
N LEU A 334 19.48 12.03 -1.79
CA LEU A 334 20.15 12.50 -3.00
C LEU A 334 21.24 13.56 -2.72
N ASP A 335 21.42 13.99 -1.47
CA ASP A 335 22.46 14.96 -1.10
C ASP A 335 23.85 14.42 -1.47
N GLY A 336 24.70 15.27 -2.04
CA GLY A 336 26.09 14.95 -2.42
C GLY A 336 26.24 14.16 -3.74
N PHE A 337 25.18 13.90 -4.50
CA PHE A 337 25.32 13.44 -5.87
C PHE A 337 25.62 14.62 -6.81
N LYS A 338 26.66 14.47 -7.64
CA LYS A 338 27.05 15.51 -8.62
C LYS A 338 26.07 15.57 -9.80
N THR A 339 25.57 14.42 -10.21
CA THR A 339 24.62 14.28 -11.32
C THR A 339 23.49 13.38 -10.90
N LEU A 340 22.26 13.78 -11.22
CA LEU A 340 21.05 12.99 -11.01
C LEU A 340 20.43 12.65 -12.38
N LYS A 341 19.73 11.54 -12.47
CA LYS A 341 19.02 11.14 -13.69
C LYS A 341 17.55 10.93 -13.41
N ILE A 342 16.71 11.32 -14.37
CA ILE A 342 15.27 11.07 -14.37
C ILE A 342 14.91 10.25 -15.59
N GLY A 343 14.25 9.10 -15.41
CA GLY A 343 13.70 8.31 -16.51
C GLY A 343 12.48 9.01 -17.11
N THR A 344 12.58 9.42 -18.37
CA THR A 344 11.52 10.19 -19.07
C THR A 344 10.66 9.33 -19.99
N GLY A 345 11.14 8.13 -20.31
CA GLY A 345 10.52 7.13 -21.17
C GLY A 345 11.39 5.89 -21.29
N TYR A 346 11.06 5.04 -22.25
CA TYR A 346 11.74 3.74 -22.42
C TYR A 346 12.09 3.51 -23.89
N MET A 347 13.24 2.90 -24.13
CA MET A 347 13.59 2.32 -25.42
C MET A 347 13.29 0.83 -25.41
N ILE A 348 12.48 0.34 -26.37
CA ILE A 348 12.09 -1.05 -26.53
C ILE A 348 12.18 -1.39 -28.01
N ASP A 349 12.98 -2.39 -28.37
CA ASP A 349 13.20 -2.82 -29.76
C ASP A 349 13.54 -1.63 -30.71
N GLY A 350 14.38 -0.71 -30.24
CA GLY A 350 14.82 0.47 -31.01
C GLY A 350 13.77 1.58 -31.14
N LYS A 351 12.61 1.49 -30.47
CA LYS A 351 11.54 2.49 -30.49
C LYS A 351 11.37 3.13 -29.12
N ALA A 352 11.20 4.46 -29.11
CA ALA A 352 10.92 5.19 -27.87
C ALA A 352 9.44 5.10 -27.47
N HIS A 353 9.22 4.80 -26.18
CA HIS A 353 7.90 4.68 -25.56
C HIS A 353 7.76 5.66 -24.40
N LYS A 354 6.62 6.34 -24.32
CA LYS A 354 6.30 7.29 -23.23
C LYS A 354 5.79 6.62 -21.95
N HIS A 355 5.43 5.36 -22.01
CA HIS A 355 4.91 4.56 -20.89
C HIS A 355 5.41 3.12 -21.00
N LEU A 356 5.39 2.40 -19.90
CA LEU A 356 5.77 0.99 -19.86
C LEU A 356 4.64 0.15 -20.46
N PRO A 357 4.89 -0.68 -21.49
CA PRO A 357 3.86 -1.53 -22.07
C PRO A 357 3.36 -2.58 -21.07
N ALA A 358 2.13 -3.08 -21.27
CA ALA A 358 1.55 -4.12 -20.40
C ALA A 358 2.17 -5.51 -20.61
N GLY A 359 2.74 -5.79 -21.80
CA GLY A 359 3.32 -7.10 -22.12
C GLY A 359 4.62 -7.38 -21.37
N MET A 360 4.69 -8.53 -20.70
CA MET A 360 5.84 -8.92 -19.87
C MET A 360 7.18 -8.92 -20.63
N ALA A 361 7.22 -9.39 -21.89
CA ALA A 361 8.42 -9.39 -22.71
C ALA A 361 8.90 -7.96 -23.01
N ALA A 362 7.97 -7.07 -23.35
CA ALA A 362 8.29 -5.66 -23.61
C ALA A 362 8.74 -4.92 -22.32
N GLN A 363 8.13 -5.25 -21.18
CA GLN A 363 8.57 -4.73 -19.88
C GLN A 363 10.01 -5.18 -19.54
N ALA A 364 10.34 -6.44 -19.83
CA ALA A 364 11.69 -6.97 -19.59
C ALA A 364 12.75 -6.40 -20.54
N ALA A 365 12.36 -6.02 -21.77
CA ALA A 365 13.24 -5.41 -22.76
C ALA A 365 13.38 -3.88 -22.61
N ALA A 366 12.57 -3.26 -21.74
CA ALA A 366 12.56 -1.82 -21.56
C ALA A 366 13.86 -1.30 -20.94
N THR A 367 14.54 -0.40 -21.63
CA THR A 367 15.68 0.36 -21.09
C THR A 367 15.29 1.82 -20.93
N PRO A 368 15.70 2.50 -19.85
CA PRO A 368 15.26 3.86 -19.58
C PRO A 368 15.91 4.88 -20.52
N ILE A 369 15.14 5.86 -20.92
CA ILE A 369 15.63 7.08 -21.56
C ILE A 369 15.80 8.09 -20.43
N TYR A 370 17.02 8.57 -20.21
CA TYR A 370 17.33 9.48 -19.11
C TYR A 370 17.48 10.94 -19.57
N GLU A 371 17.02 11.84 -18.70
CA GLU A 371 17.44 13.23 -18.64
C GLU A 371 18.41 13.38 -17.47
N GLU A 372 19.53 14.07 -17.68
CA GLU A 372 20.54 14.35 -16.65
C GLU A 372 20.35 15.76 -16.10
N LEU A 373 20.45 15.88 -14.78
CA LEU A 373 20.38 17.15 -14.05
C LEU A 373 21.61 17.29 -13.14
N GLU A 374 22.00 18.53 -12.92
CA GLU A 374 22.99 18.88 -11.91
C GLU A 374 22.47 18.49 -10.52
N GLY A 375 23.29 17.83 -9.73
CA GLY A 375 23.01 17.52 -8.33
C GLY A 375 23.39 18.68 -7.40
N TRP A 376 23.46 18.40 -6.11
CA TRP A 376 23.82 19.38 -5.09
C TRP A 376 24.69 18.76 -4.00
N GLU A 377 25.61 19.58 -3.42
CA GLU A 377 26.51 19.13 -2.35
C GLU A 377 26.00 19.47 -0.96
N SER A 378 25.23 20.56 -0.81
CA SER A 378 24.67 21.00 0.48
C SER A 378 23.50 20.11 0.91
N SER A 379 23.38 19.88 2.23
CA SER A 379 22.31 19.03 2.75
C SER A 379 20.94 19.67 2.60
N THR A 380 19.96 18.85 2.16
CA THR A 380 18.53 19.21 2.18
C THR A 380 17.86 18.72 3.45
N ARG A 381 18.56 17.93 4.28
CA ARG A 381 18.01 17.28 5.47
C ARG A 381 17.52 18.31 6.49
N GLY A 382 16.27 18.16 6.91
CA GLY A 382 15.65 19.02 7.91
C GLY A 382 15.11 20.34 7.39
N ALA A 383 15.22 20.62 6.08
CA ALA A 383 14.65 21.82 5.47
C ALA A 383 13.11 21.82 5.63
N ARG A 384 12.55 22.96 6.06
CA ARG A 384 11.13 23.18 6.31
C ARG A 384 10.52 24.26 5.43
N SER A 385 11.35 24.89 4.58
CA SER A 385 10.93 25.88 3.59
C SER A 385 11.72 25.73 2.29
N TRP A 386 11.16 26.22 1.19
CA TRP A 386 11.85 26.22 -0.10
C TRP A 386 13.16 27.05 -0.07
N ALA A 387 13.22 28.09 0.74
CA ALA A 387 14.39 28.97 0.85
C ALA A 387 15.61 28.26 1.48
N GLU A 388 15.41 27.16 2.19
CA GLU A 388 16.47 26.37 2.79
C GLU A 388 17.03 25.32 1.85
N LEU A 389 16.41 25.10 0.68
CA LEU A 389 16.85 24.13 -0.30
C LEU A 389 17.88 24.70 -1.30
N PRO A 390 18.88 23.92 -1.71
CA PRO A 390 19.77 24.29 -2.82
C PRO A 390 18.99 24.52 -4.12
N ALA A 391 19.42 25.45 -4.93
CA ALA A 391 18.76 25.76 -6.21
C ALA A 391 18.65 24.54 -7.13
N ALA A 392 19.67 23.66 -7.16
CA ALA A 392 19.64 22.43 -7.94
C ALA A 392 18.58 21.45 -7.43
N ALA A 393 18.38 21.34 -6.10
CA ALA A 393 17.31 20.51 -5.53
C ALA A 393 15.93 21.06 -5.91
N ILE A 394 15.73 22.37 -5.88
CA ILE A 394 14.48 23.00 -6.33
C ILE A 394 14.24 22.69 -7.82
N LYS A 395 15.26 22.83 -8.67
CA LYS A 395 15.17 22.50 -10.10
C LYS A 395 14.79 21.03 -10.31
N TYR A 396 15.39 20.12 -9.55
CA TYR A 396 15.06 18.69 -9.61
C TYR A 396 13.59 18.42 -9.28
N VAL A 397 13.08 19.00 -8.20
CA VAL A 397 11.67 18.85 -7.81
C VAL A 397 10.73 19.45 -8.86
N LYS A 398 11.05 20.66 -9.36
CA LYS A 398 10.24 21.31 -10.41
C LYS A 398 10.26 20.53 -11.71
N ARG A 399 11.40 19.92 -12.05
CA ARG A 399 11.47 19.07 -13.25
C ARG A 399 10.64 17.80 -13.11
N ILE A 400 10.58 17.21 -11.91
CA ILE A 400 9.67 16.10 -11.62
C ILE A 400 8.22 16.55 -11.87
N GLU A 401 7.78 17.69 -11.31
CA GLU A 401 6.40 18.19 -11.49
C GLU A 401 6.04 18.31 -12.98
N GLU A 402 6.91 18.86 -13.79
CA GLU A 402 6.72 19.01 -15.26
C GLU A 402 6.59 17.64 -15.94
N LEU A 403 7.47 16.70 -15.63
CA LEU A 403 7.54 15.40 -16.29
C LEU A 403 6.38 14.48 -15.89
N VAL A 404 5.91 14.56 -14.66
CA VAL A 404 4.81 13.71 -14.15
C VAL A 404 3.43 14.36 -14.33
N GLU A 405 3.38 15.62 -14.72
CA GLU A 405 2.16 16.41 -14.96
C GLU A 405 1.29 16.57 -13.68
N ALA A 406 1.95 16.69 -12.51
CA ALA A 406 1.29 16.91 -11.23
C ALA A 406 2.17 17.73 -10.28
N PRO A 407 1.60 18.64 -9.46
CA PRO A 407 2.37 19.46 -8.51
C PRO A 407 2.87 18.65 -7.34
N VAL A 408 4.05 18.96 -6.80
CA VAL A 408 4.51 18.50 -5.50
C VAL A 408 3.88 19.36 -4.41
N THR A 409 2.91 18.82 -3.71
CA THR A 409 2.14 19.52 -2.67
C THR A 409 2.73 19.33 -1.28
N LEU A 410 3.60 18.33 -1.12
CA LEU A 410 4.29 18.02 0.11
C LEU A 410 5.69 17.48 -0.22
N LEU A 411 6.72 18.01 0.43
CA LEU A 411 8.11 17.56 0.26
C LEU A 411 8.69 17.16 1.62
N SER A 412 9.09 15.90 1.75
CA SER A 412 9.72 15.35 2.95
C SER A 412 11.24 15.35 2.79
N THR A 413 11.93 16.00 3.70
CA THR A 413 13.38 16.25 3.68
C THR A 413 14.17 15.41 4.70
N SER A 414 13.50 14.61 5.52
CA SER A 414 14.12 13.65 6.46
C SER A 414 13.08 12.60 6.92
N PRO A 415 13.49 11.57 7.67
CA PRO A 415 12.55 10.65 8.32
C PRO A 415 11.65 11.30 9.38
N GLU A 416 12.09 12.41 9.98
CA GLU A 416 11.38 13.11 11.04
C GLU A 416 10.07 13.72 10.52
N ARG A 417 9.00 13.62 11.33
CA ARG A 417 7.66 14.05 10.94
C ARG A 417 7.59 15.53 10.54
N ASP A 418 8.24 16.39 11.32
CA ASP A 418 8.17 17.84 11.17
C ASP A 418 9.09 18.39 10.05
N ASP A 419 10.01 17.57 9.54
CA ASP A 419 10.89 17.92 8.44
C ASP A 419 10.15 17.71 7.11
N THR A 420 9.17 18.59 6.90
CA THR A 420 8.24 18.53 5.77
C THR A 420 7.89 19.94 5.32
N ILE A 421 8.08 20.22 4.03
CA ILE A 421 7.63 21.46 3.38
C ILE A 421 6.22 21.21 2.86
N LEU A 422 5.24 21.89 3.47
CA LEU A 422 3.85 21.86 3.01
C LEU A 422 3.64 22.99 2.00
N VAL A 423 3.41 22.63 0.74
CA VAL A 423 3.12 23.57 -0.35
C VAL A 423 1.62 23.84 -0.45
N GLN A 424 0.82 22.79 -0.33
CA GLN A 424 -0.64 22.89 -0.36
C GLN A 424 -1.24 21.86 0.60
N ASP A 425 -2.16 22.33 1.46
CA ASP A 425 -2.88 21.44 2.38
C ASP A 425 -3.87 20.55 1.59
N PRO A 426 -3.73 19.22 1.65
CA PRO A 426 -4.63 18.31 0.95
C PRO A 426 -6.09 18.37 1.44
N PHE A 427 -6.33 18.83 2.68
CA PHE A 427 -7.67 19.02 3.23
C PHE A 427 -8.26 20.42 2.98
N ALA A 428 -7.47 21.36 2.46
CA ALA A 428 -8.01 22.65 2.06
C ALA A 428 -8.90 22.50 0.83
N SER A 429 -10.07 23.13 0.86
CA SER A 429 -11.05 23.18 -0.24
C SER A 429 -10.60 24.13 -1.33
#